data_47d91014d31932a8a9bed8b9642448b8
#
_entry.id   47d91014d31932a8a9bed8b9642448b8
#
_cell.length_a   1.000
_cell.length_b   1.000
_cell.length_c   1.000
_cell.angle_alpha   90.00
_cell.angle_beta   90.00
_cell.angle_gamma   90.00
#
_symmetry.space_group_name_H-M   'P 1'
#
loop_
_entity.id
_entity.type
_entity.pdbx_description
1 polymer ?
#
loop_
_entity_poly.entity_id
_entity_poly.type
_entity_poly.pdbx_seq_one_letter_code
_entity_poly.pdbx_strand_id
1 'polypeptide(L)'
;MSKPLIAIVGRPNVGKSTLFNKLTGQRLSIVEDTPGVTRDRIYAPGEWCGREFMLVDTGGIEPKADDVLLSKMRMQAQIAIDAADVIIFVVDLKSGVTANDADIAHMLQKCGKPVVLCVNKCDSLGDVPPDFYEFYNLGLGDPYPVSSVHGHGTGDLLDACIEKIDWENRTDYPEEYTKVAVIGKPNVGKSSLINHLAGEERVIVSDIAGTTRDATDTVIENEYGKYIFIDTAGIRRKAKVEDAIERYSVLRSYMAVDRCDVAIILIDAVEGFSEQDSKIAGYAHEQGKACIVCMNKWDAVEKDDRTMKEYTDKLKVDFSFMSYVPFLFISAKTGQRVDKMFPLINTVAANSKLRIPTGRLNDLLSYATARVQPPSDKGKRLKIYYMTQASTQPPTFVCFCNSAELFHFSYQRYLENQIRETYDLTGTPIRMMIRERGE
;
A
#
# COMPACT_ATOMS: atom_id res chain seq x y z
N MET A 1 -0.67 -13.50 3.96
CA MET A 1 -0.81 -13.77 2.49
C MET A 1 -0.96 -12.45 1.77
N SER A 2 -0.29 -12.27 0.63
CA SER A 2 -0.51 -11.09 -0.22
C SER A 2 -1.90 -11.15 -0.82
N LYS A 3 -2.67 -10.04 -0.75
CA LYS A 3 -3.99 -9.96 -1.36
C LYS A 3 -3.87 -10.00 -2.88
N PRO A 4 -4.73 -10.75 -3.60
CA PRO A 4 -4.74 -10.71 -5.07
C PRO A 4 -5.07 -9.32 -5.59
N LEU A 5 -4.54 -8.98 -6.76
CA LEU A 5 -4.77 -7.72 -7.43
C LEU A 5 -5.70 -7.90 -8.63
N ILE A 6 -6.80 -7.16 -8.66
CA ILE A 6 -7.72 -7.06 -9.79
C ILE A 6 -7.53 -5.69 -10.43
N ALA A 7 -7.11 -5.64 -11.70
CA ALA A 7 -6.92 -4.38 -12.41
C ALA A 7 -8.11 -4.08 -13.34
N ILE A 8 -8.57 -2.83 -13.33
CA ILE A 8 -9.65 -2.34 -14.20
C ILE A 8 -9.02 -1.59 -15.37
N VAL A 9 -9.21 -2.11 -16.59
CA VAL A 9 -8.65 -1.60 -17.84
C VAL A 9 -9.78 -1.27 -18.82
N GLY A 10 -9.57 -0.32 -19.70
CA GLY A 10 -10.51 0.05 -20.75
C GLY A 10 -10.25 1.48 -21.25
N ARG A 11 -10.85 1.86 -22.37
CA ARG A 11 -10.72 3.20 -22.91
C ARG A 11 -11.28 4.29 -21.98
N PRO A 12 -10.96 5.57 -22.18
CA PRO A 12 -11.57 6.67 -21.44
C PRO A 12 -13.10 6.67 -21.53
N ASN A 13 -13.77 7.14 -20.49
CA ASN A 13 -15.22 7.34 -20.42
C ASN A 13 -16.11 6.06 -20.48
N VAL A 14 -15.55 4.86 -20.43
CA VAL A 14 -16.34 3.62 -20.29
C VAL A 14 -16.89 3.39 -18.89
N GLY A 15 -16.47 4.21 -17.91
CA GLY A 15 -16.94 4.14 -16.52
C GLY A 15 -16.06 3.35 -15.57
N LYS A 16 -14.74 3.19 -15.86
CA LYS A 16 -13.78 2.50 -14.97
C LYS A 16 -13.78 3.01 -13.53
N SER A 17 -13.61 4.31 -13.36
CA SER A 17 -13.57 4.92 -12.02
C SER A 17 -14.91 4.85 -11.30
N THR A 18 -16.02 4.87 -12.03
CA THR A 18 -17.36 4.64 -11.45
C THR A 18 -17.49 3.20 -10.96
N LEU A 19 -17.03 2.24 -11.76
CA LEU A 19 -17.00 0.82 -11.37
C LEU A 19 -16.09 0.61 -10.16
N PHE A 20 -14.86 1.15 -10.20
CA PHE A 20 -13.92 1.09 -9.09
C PHE A 20 -14.54 1.61 -7.79
N ASN A 21 -15.12 2.82 -7.80
CA ASN A 21 -15.77 3.41 -6.64
C ASN A 21 -16.97 2.56 -6.15
N LYS A 22 -17.72 1.93 -7.07
CA LYS A 22 -18.84 1.06 -6.71
C LYS A 22 -18.37 -0.23 -6.04
N LEU A 23 -17.31 -0.84 -6.54
CA LEU A 23 -16.75 -2.09 -6.00
C LEU A 23 -16.03 -1.88 -4.67
N THR A 24 -15.44 -0.69 -4.46
CA THR A 24 -14.76 -0.32 -3.21
C THR A 24 -15.67 0.38 -2.20
N GLY A 25 -16.76 1.00 -2.65
CA GLY A 25 -17.59 1.95 -1.90
C GLY A 25 -18.48 1.36 -0.80
N GLN A 26 -18.48 0.06 -0.60
CA GLN A 26 -19.27 -0.56 0.48
C GLN A 26 -18.59 -0.52 1.86
N ARG A 27 -17.31 -0.12 1.97
CA ARG A 27 -16.56 -0.07 3.24
C ARG A 27 -15.71 1.18 3.51
N LEU A 28 -15.74 2.20 2.67
CA LEU A 28 -14.94 3.44 2.86
C LEU A 28 -15.49 4.40 3.93
N SER A 29 -16.44 3.97 4.77
CA SER A 29 -17.17 4.86 5.67
C SER A 29 -16.53 5.07 7.04
N ILE A 30 -15.39 4.53 7.40
CA ILE A 30 -14.75 4.80 8.69
C ILE A 30 -13.22 4.82 8.54
N VAL A 31 -12.67 5.91 8.02
CA VAL A 31 -11.28 6.30 8.32
C VAL A 31 -11.23 7.84 8.32
N GLU A 32 -10.88 8.42 9.46
CA GLU A 32 -10.69 9.86 9.66
C GLU A 32 -9.71 10.44 8.65
N ASP A 33 -10.02 11.64 8.15
CA ASP A 33 -9.13 12.44 7.30
C ASP A 33 -7.86 12.80 8.10
N THR A 34 -6.76 12.12 7.82
CA THR A 34 -5.46 12.50 8.36
C THR A 34 -4.96 13.72 7.58
N PRO A 35 -4.77 14.90 8.23
CA PRO A 35 -4.28 16.09 7.54
C PRO A 35 -2.92 15.83 6.88
N GLY A 36 -2.82 16.08 5.58
CA GLY A 36 -1.59 15.94 4.80
C GLY A 36 -1.51 14.71 3.89
N VAL A 37 -2.48 13.78 3.93
CA VAL A 37 -2.52 12.62 3.05
C VAL A 37 -3.66 12.76 2.04
N THR A 38 -3.35 13.16 0.82
CA THR A 38 -4.31 13.14 -0.31
C THR A 38 -4.41 11.70 -0.83
N ARG A 39 -5.60 11.09 -0.72
CA ARG A 39 -5.87 9.76 -1.29
C ARG A 39 -5.86 9.82 -2.82
N ASP A 40 -4.87 9.19 -3.43
CA ASP A 40 -5.00 8.79 -4.83
C ASP A 40 -5.99 7.62 -4.89
N ARG A 41 -7.20 7.86 -5.40
CA ARG A 41 -8.30 6.89 -5.53
C ARG A 41 -8.07 5.83 -6.61
N ILE A 42 -6.83 5.47 -6.87
CA ILE A 42 -6.47 4.52 -7.94
C ILE A 42 -6.20 3.10 -7.43
N TYR A 43 -6.09 2.90 -6.12
CA TYR A 43 -5.75 1.64 -5.49
C TYR A 43 -6.49 1.50 -4.16
N ALA A 44 -7.30 0.45 -3.98
CA ALA A 44 -8.10 0.27 -2.78
C ALA A 44 -8.42 -1.21 -2.49
N PRO A 45 -8.62 -1.58 -1.22
CA PRO A 45 -9.06 -2.91 -0.84
C PRO A 45 -10.52 -3.16 -1.25
N GLY A 46 -10.82 -4.39 -1.65
CA GLY A 46 -12.14 -4.93 -1.86
C GLY A 46 -12.33 -6.23 -1.09
N GLU A 47 -13.58 -6.58 -0.85
CA GLU A 47 -13.95 -7.87 -0.25
C GLU A 47 -15.22 -8.39 -0.93
N TRP A 48 -15.23 -9.67 -1.26
CA TRP A 48 -16.40 -10.35 -1.81
C TRP A 48 -16.47 -11.79 -1.30
N CYS A 49 -17.61 -12.19 -0.78
CA CYS A 49 -17.83 -13.52 -0.22
C CYS A 49 -16.75 -13.97 0.78
N GLY A 50 -16.29 -13.05 1.66
CA GLY A 50 -15.26 -13.31 2.66
C GLY A 50 -13.83 -13.40 2.11
N ARG A 51 -13.62 -13.11 0.83
CA ARG A 51 -12.30 -13.09 0.17
C ARG A 51 -11.84 -11.65 -0.06
N GLU A 52 -10.68 -11.31 0.46
CA GLU A 52 -10.10 -9.99 0.32
C GLU A 52 -9.18 -9.89 -0.91
N PHE A 53 -9.25 -8.78 -1.62
CA PHE A 53 -8.41 -8.47 -2.78
C PHE A 53 -8.11 -6.97 -2.85
N MET A 54 -7.20 -6.59 -3.72
CA MET A 54 -6.93 -5.19 -4.04
C MET A 54 -7.47 -4.87 -5.43
N LEU A 55 -8.02 -3.68 -5.59
CA LEU A 55 -8.48 -3.13 -6.87
C LEU A 55 -7.55 -2.00 -7.32
N VAL A 56 -7.28 -1.93 -8.62
CA VAL A 56 -6.58 -0.79 -9.23
C VAL A 56 -7.37 -0.23 -10.41
N ASP A 57 -7.60 1.09 -10.38
CA ASP A 57 -8.14 1.82 -11.54
C ASP A 57 -6.99 2.36 -12.38
N THR A 58 -6.71 1.71 -13.51
CA THR A 58 -5.66 2.17 -14.43
C THR A 58 -6.02 3.50 -15.13
N GLY A 59 -7.30 3.88 -15.16
CA GLY A 59 -7.78 5.14 -15.73
C GLY A 59 -7.30 6.38 -14.96
N GLY A 60 -7.05 6.24 -13.65
CA GLY A 60 -6.44 7.30 -12.83
C GLY A 60 -4.94 7.51 -13.08
N ILE A 61 -4.29 6.62 -13.84
CA ILE A 61 -2.85 6.65 -14.17
C ILE A 61 -2.64 7.37 -15.52
N GLU A 62 -3.09 8.62 -15.66
CA GLU A 62 -2.93 9.35 -16.93
C GLU A 62 -1.60 10.11 -16.98
N PRO A 63 -0.77 9.96 -18.06
CA PRO A 63 0.38 10.83 -18.30
C PRO A 63 -0.07 12.26 -18.60
N LYS A 64 0.69 13.25 -18.15
CA LYS A 64 0.41 14.68 -18.36
C LYS A 64 0.70 15.19 -19.77
N ALA A 65 1.29 14.39 -20.65
CA ALA A 65 1.69 14.81 -21.99
C ALA A 65 0.62 14.51 -23.06
N ASP A 66 0.61 15.31 -24.14
CA ASP A 66 -0.32 15.24 -25.29
C ASP A 66 -0.11 14.02 -26.21
N ASP A 67 0.28 12.89 -25.65
CA ASP A 67 0.47 11.65 -26.41
C ASP A 67 -0.84 11.09 -26.94
N VAL A 68 -0.74 10.45 -28.10
CA VAL A 68 -1.85 9.83 -28.81
C VAL A 68 -2.65 8.90 -27.87
N LEU A 69 -3.96 9.06 -27.83
CA LEU A 69 -4.91 8.30 -26.98
C LEU A 69 -4.62 6.80 -26.92
N LEU A 70 -4.20 6.23 -28.05
CA LEU A 70 -3.88 4.80 -28.17
C LEU A 70 -2.64 4.38 -27.37
N SER A 71 -1.60 5.24 -27.29
CA SER A 71 -0.40 4.95 -26.50
C SER A 71 -0.68 4.92 -25.02
N LYS A 72 -1.56 5.81 -24.54
CA LYS A 72 -2.03 5.84 -23.15
C LYS A 72 -2.81 4.58 -22.77
N MET A 73 -3.70 4.12 -23.65
CA MET A 73 -4.51 2.93 -23.41
C MET A 73 -3.66 1.66 -23.40
N ARG A 74 -2.71 1.53 -24.31
CA ARG A 74 -1.76 0.40 -24.35
C ARG A 74 -0.89 0.35 -23.08
N MET A 75 -0.46 1.49 -22.61
CA MET A 75 0.31 1.58 -21.36
C MET A 75 -0.52 1.17 -20.14
N GLN A 76 -1.78 1.60 -20.04
CA GLN A 76 -2.67 1.17 -18.96
C GLN A 76 -2.88 -0.36 -18.95
N ALA A 77 -3.12 -0.94 -20.16
CA ALA A 77 -3.23 -2.38 -20.31
C ALA A 77 -1.93 -3.09 -19.92
N GLN A 78 -0.75 -2.56 -20.29
CA GLN A 78 0.54 -3.14 -19.92
C GLN A 78 0.78 -3.12 -18.41
N ILE A 79 0.41 -2.06 -17.73
CA ILE A 79 0.49 -1.96 -16.25
C ILE A 79 -0.36 -3.05 -15.59
N ALA A 80 -1.59 -3.23 -16.08
CA ALA A 80 -2.49 -4.26 -15.58
C ALA A 80 -1.94 -5.67 -15.85
N ILE A 81 -1.42 -5.90 -17.05
CA ILE A 81 -0.82 -7.19 -17.44
C ILE A 81 0.36 -7.54 -16.54
N ASP A 82 1.23 -6.57 -16.25
CA ASP A 82 2.44 -6.81 -15.45
C ASP A 82 2.10 -7.09 -13.97
N ALA A 83 1.06 -6.47 -13.44
CA ALA A 83 0.82 -6.42 -12.00
C ALA A 83 -0.36 -7.28 -11.53
N ALA A 84 -1.44 -7.42 -12.32
CA ALA A 84 -2.68 -8.03 -11.86
C ALA A 84 -2.67 -9.56 -11.86
N ASP A 85 -3.44 -10.15 -10.95
CA ASP A 85 -3.81 -11.57 -10.96
C ASP A 85 -4.98 -11.81 -11.93
N VAL A 86 -5.94 -10.87 -11.96
CA VAL A 86 -7.09 -10.88 -12.86
C VAL A 86 -7.30 -9.48 -13.42
N ILE A 87 -7.70 -9.39 -14.68
CA ILE A 87 -7.96 -8.13 -15.36
C ILE A 87 -9.45 -8.01 -15.68
N ILE A 88 -10.11 -6.95 -15.24
CA ILE A 88 -11.44 -6.56 -15.70
C ILE A 88 -11.26 -5.63 -16.89
N PHE A 89 -11.66 -6.09 -18.07
CA PHE A 89 -11.67 -5.25 -19.26
C PHE A 89 -13.05 -4.63 -19.45
N VAL A 90 -13.14 -3.30 -19.26
CA VAL A 90 -14.39 -2.54 -19.30
C VAL A 90 -14.60 -1.92 -20.67
N VAL A 91 -15.74 -2.24 -21.27
CA VAL A 91 -16.23 -1.66 -22.53
C VAL A 91 -17.62 -1.02 -22.32
N ASP A 92 -18.08 -0.21 -23.26
CA ASP A 92 -19.30 0.58 -23.12
C ASP A 92 -20.38 0.08 -24.09
N LEU A 93 -21.50 -0.43 -23.58
CA LEU A 93 -22.63 -0.92 -24.37
C LEU A 93 -23.13 0.13 -25.37
N LYS A 94 -23.26 1.40 -24.93
CA LYS A 94 -23.85 2.47 -25.72
C LYS A 94 -23.04 2.86 -26.97
N SER A 95 -21.73 2.63 -26.93
CA SER A 95 -20.84 2.92 -28.07
C SER A 95 -20.49 1.72 -28.92
N GLY A 96 -20.95 0.51 -28.54
CA GLY A 96 -20.58 -0.72 -29.20
C GLY A 96 -19.09 -1.04 -29.16
N VAL A 97 -18.66 -2.03 -29.92
CA VAL A 97 -17.26 -2.43 -30.06
C VAL A 97 -16.50 -1.43 -30.91
N THR A 98 -15.46 -0.81 -30.38
CA THR A 98 -14.60 0.13 -31.12
C THR A 98 -13.30 -0.53 -31.55
N ALA A 99 -12.60 0.04 -32.56
CA ALA A 99 -11.28 -0.42 -32.98
C ALA A 99 -10.27 -0.42 -31.82
N ASN A 100 -10.34 0.58 -30.92
CA ASN A 100 -9.49 0.65 -29.74
C ASN A 100 -9.78 -0.49 -28.74
N ASP A 101 -11.04 -0.89 -28.59
CA ASP A 101 -11.41 -2.01 -27.73
C ASP A 101 -10.86 -3.32 -28.30
N ALA A 102 -10.92 -3.50 -29.64
CA ALA A 102 -10.36 -4.66 -30.33
C ALA A 102 -8.82 -4.73 -30.19
N ASP A 103 -8.12 -3.62 -30.30
CA ASP A 103 -6.66 -3.55 -30.12
C ASP A 103 -6.24 -3.97 -28.70
N ILE A 104 -6.94 -3.47 -27.68
CA ILE A 104 -6.68 -3.84 -26.28
C ILE A 104 -7.05 -5.30 -26.04
N ALA A 105 -8.19 -5.76 -26.53
CA ALA A 105 -8.60 -7.16 -26.41
C ALA A 105 -7.53 -8.10 -26.98
N HIS A 106 -6.98 -7.80 -28.16
CA HIS A 106 -5.91 -8.58 -28.75
C HIS A 106 -4.62 -8.61 -27.92
N MET A 107 -4.29 -7.51 -27.27
CA MET A 107 -3.16 -7.43 -26.34
C MET A 107 -3.41 -8.28 -25.08
N LEU A 108 -4.63 -8.21 -24.53
CA LEU A 108 -5.05 -8.99 -23.36
C LEU A 108 -5.13 -10.50 -23.64
N GLN A 109 -5.57 -10.92 -24.83
CA GLN A 109 -5.57 -12.34 -25.26
C GLN A 109 -4.16 -12.95 -25.23
N LYS A 110 -3.13 -12.15 -25.53
CA LYS A 110 -1.73 -12.61 -25.61
C LYS A 110 -0.99 -12.59 -24.27
N CYS A 111 -1.56 -11.94 -23.25
CA CYS A 111 -0.83 -11.71 -22.01
C CYS A 111 -0.75 -12.93 -21.07
N GLY A 112 -1.56 -13.97 -21.31
CA GLY A 112 -1.62 -15.16 -20.46
C GLY A 112 -2.24 -14.96 -19.08
N LYS A 113 -2.80 -13.77 -18.78
CA LYS A 113 -3.52 -13.48 -17.55
C LYS A 113 -5.02 -13.74 -17.71
N PRO A 114 -5.72 -14.16 -16.65
CA PRO A 114 -7.18 -14.24 -16.67
C PRO A 114 -7.80 -12.86 -16.92
N VAL A 115 -8.71 -12.79 -17.90
CA VAL A 115 -9.47 -11.59 -18.23
C VAL A 115 -10.96 -11.86 -18.03
N VAL A 116 -11.67 -10.88 -17.49
CA VAL A 116 -13.12 -10.85 -17.35
C VAL A 116 -13.65 -9.65 -18.12
N LEU A 117 -14.50 -9.89 -19.12
CA LEU A 117 -15.05 -8.84 -19.99
C LEU A 117 -16.28 -8.22 -19.35
N CYS A 118 -16.21 -6.95 -19.00
CA CYS A 118 -17.27 -6.16 -18.38
C CYS A 118 -17.89 -5.21 -19.43
N VAL A 119 -19.12 -5.44 -19.80
CA VAL A 119 -19.89 -4.53 -20.65
C VAL A 119 -20.69 -3.59 -19.75
N ASN A 120 -20.20 -2.36 -19.61
CA ASN A 120 -20.76 -1.36 -18.70
C ASN A 120 -21.84 -0.51 -19.38
N LYS A 121 -22.58 0.24 -18.57
CA LYS A 121 -23.73 1.08 -18.93
C LYS A 121 -24.96 0.27 -19.42
N CYS A 122 -25.09 -0.96 -18.94
CA CYS A 122 -26.31 -1.74 -19.03
C CYS A 122 -27.32 -1.29 -17.99
N ASP A 123 -27.89 -0.08 -18.19
CA ASP A 123 -28.71 0.60 -17.17
C ASP A 123 -30.17 0.11 -17.13
N SER A 124 -30.62 -0.66 -18.14
CA SER A 124 -31.97 -1.23 -18.17
C SER A 124 -32.08 -2.50 -17.32
N LEU A 125 -33.15 -2.56 -16.52
CA LEU A 125 -33.55 -3.78 -15.81
C LEU A 125 -34.32 -4.67 -16.79
N GLY A 126 -33.78 -5.86 -17.11
CA GLY A 126 -34.39 -6.83 -17.99
C GLY A 126 -33.42 -7.52 -18.92
N ASP A 127 -33.94 -8.06 -20.01
CA ASP A 127 -33.12 -8.77 -21.00
C ASP A 127 -32.07 -7.86 -21.63
N VAL A 128 -30.89 -8.43 -21.83
CA VAL A 128 -29.76 -7.71 -22.44
C VAL A 128 -30.12 -7.38 -23.90
N PRO A 129 -29.86 -6.14 -24.36
CA PRO A 129 -30.19 -5.76 -25.73
C PRO A 129 -29.36 -6.58 -26.75
N PRO A 130 -29.86 -6.77 -28.01
CA PRO A 130 -29.15 -7.55 -29.05
C PRO A 130 -27.72 -7.09 -29.30
N ASP A 131 -27.45 -5.79 -29.21
CA ASP A 131 -26.11 -5.18 -29.39
C ASP A 131 -25.08 -5.68 -28.37
N PHE A 132 -25.53 -6.19 -27.23
CA PHE A 132 -24.64 -6.80 -26.24
C PHE A 132 -23.87 -8.00 -26.78
N TYR A 133 -24.46 -8.76 -27.65
CA TYR A 133 -23.83 -9.98 -28.21
C TYR A 133 -22.67 -9.68 -29.16
N GLU A 134 -22.52 -8.45 -29.64
CA GLU A 134 -21.34 -8.03 -30.42
C GLU A 134 -20.03 -8.14 -29.64
N PHE A 135 -20.09 -8.02 -28.31
CA PHE A 135 -18.89 -8.06 -27.45
C PHE A 135 -18.24 -9.45 -27.39
N TYR A 136 -18.94 -10.52 -27.77
CA TYR A 136 -18.31 -11.84 -27.93
C TYR A 136 -17.23 -11.84 -29.04
N ASN A 137 -17.30 -10.92 -30.02
CA ASN A 137 -16.29 -10.77 -31.06
C ASN A 137 -14.93 -10.34 -30.55
N LEU A 138 -14.84 -9.83 -29.28
CA LEU A 138 -13.59 -9.53 -28.64
C LEU A 138 -12.78 -10.76 -28.18
N GLY A 139 -13.41 -11.97 -28.20
CA GLY A 139 -12.72 -13.25 -27.95
C GLY A 139 -12.12 -13.40 -26.56
N LEU A 140 -12.72 -12.77 -25.54
CA LEU A 140 -12.26 -12.80 -24.14
C LEU A 140 -13.18 -13.65 -23.22
N GLY A 141 -14.01 -14.50 -23.80
CA GLY A 141 -15.01 -15.30 -23.08
C GLY A 141 -16.35 -14.59 -22.95
N ASP A 142 -17.16 -15.00 -21.96
CA ASP A 142 -18.50 -14.47 -21.77
C ASP A 142 -18.44 -13.03 -21.24
N PRO A 143 -19.14 -12.07 -21.87
CA PRO A 143 -19.25 -10.71 -21.39
C PRO A 143 -20.27 -10.61 -20.24
N TYR A 144 -19.94 -9.84 -19.20
CA TYR A 144 -20.79 -9.59 -18.05
C TYR A 144 -21.48 -8.23 -18.19
N PRO A 145 -22.83 -8.18 -18.22
CA PRO A 145 -23.57 -6.94 -18.28
C PRO A 145 -23.55 -6.24 -16.93
N VAL A 146 -23.08 -4.99 -16.87
CA VAL A 146 -22.92 -4.23 -15.64
C VAL A 146 -23.47 -2.82 -15.79
N SER A 147 -24.13 -2.32 -14.76
CA SER A 147 -24.36 -0.88 -14.57
C SER A 147 -23.58 -0.39 -13.37
N SER A 148 -22.44 0.24 -13.61
CA SER A 148 -21.59 0.78 -12.53
C SER A 148 -22.30 1.86 -11.72
N VAL A 149 -23.23 2.62 -12.31
CA VAL A 149 -24.00 3.66 -11.63
C VAL A 149 -25.01 3.06 -10.66
N HIS A 150 -25.75 2.04 -11.11
CA HIS A 150 -26.80 1.40 -10.29
C HIS A 150 -26.29 0.22 -9.48
N GLY A 151 -25.13 -0.37 -9.84
CA GLY A 151 -24.54 -1.54 -9.17
C GLY A 151 -25.13 -2.88 -9.65
N HIS A 152 -25.91 -2.88 -10.74
CA HIS A 152 -26.43 -4.13 -11.32
C HIS A 152 -25.30 -4.94 -11.95
N GLY A 153 -25.34 -6.27 -11.81
CA GLY A 153 -24.36 -7.19 -12.40
C GLY A 153 -22.96 -7.15 -11.77
N THR A 154 -22.73 -6.32 -10.75
CA THR A 154 -21.41 -6.24 -10.09
C THR A 154 -21.07 -7.49 -9.27
N GLY A 155 -22.09 -8.19 -8.76
CA GLY A 155 -21.91 -9.47 -8.06
C GLY A 155 -21.39 -10.56 -8.98
N ASP A 156 -22.06 -10.79 -10.10
CA ASP A 156 -21.67 -11.80 -11.10
C ASP A 156 -20.27 -11.51 -11.68
N LEU A 157 -19.95 -10.23 -11.88
CA LEU A 157 -18.61 -9.79 -12.30
C LEU A 157 -17.54 -10.15 -11.27
N LEU A 158 -17.82 -9.93 -9.98
CA LEU A 158 -16.89 -10.26 -8.90
C LEU A 158 -16.76 -11.76 -8.71
N ASP A 159 -17.86 -12.53 -8.82
CA ASP A 159 -17.81 -13.99 -8.75
C ASP A 159 -16.89 -14.54 -9.85
N ALA A 160 -17.03 -14.06 -11.09
CA ALA A 160 -16.16 -14.44 -12.20
C ALA A 160 -14.68 -14.05 -11.96
N CYS A 161 -14.41 -12.92 -11.33
CA CYS A 161 -13.05 -12.53 -10.99
C CYS A 161 -12.45 -13.43 -9.90
N ILE A 162 -13.20 -13.70 -8.84
CA ILE A 162 -12.77 -14.51 -7.70
C ILE A 162 -12.50 -15.96 -8.09
N GLU A 163 -13.32 -16.52 -8.99
CA GLU A 163 -13.16 -17.87 -9.52
C GLU A 163 -11.86 -18.03 -10.32
N LYS A 164 -11.42 -16.98 -11.03
CA LYS A 164 -10.19 -16.99 -11.82
C LYS A 164 -8.92 -16.74 -11.02
N ILE A 165 -9.03 -16.38 -9.74
CA ILE A 165 -7.89 -16.19 -8.86
C ILE A 165 -7.40 -17.54 -8.33
N ASP A 166 -6.12 -17.81 -8.49
CA ASP A 166 -5.48 -18.98 -7.91
C ASP A 166 -5.20 -18.75 -6.41
N TRP A 167 -6.11 -19.19 -5.56
CA TRP A 167 -6.05 -19.04 -4.11
C TRP A 167 -5.09 -20.06 -3.45
N GLU A 168 -4.92 -21.24 -4.04
CA GLU A 168 -4.19 -22.35 -3.45
C GLU A 168 -2.66 -22.19 -3.55
N ASN A 169 -2.18 -21.63 -4.64
CA ASN A 169 -0.74 -21.45 -4.88
C ASN A 169 -0.18 -20.11 -4.35
N ARG A 170 -0.90 -19.43 -3.45
CA ARG A 170 -0.44 -18.21 -2.78
C ARG A 170 0.32 -18.58 -1.51
N THR A 171 1.50 -19.14 -1.66
CA THR A 171 2.40 -19.40 -0.54
C THR A 171 3.02 -18.09 -0.07
N ASP A 172 2.85 -17.80 1.21
CA ASP A 172 3.61 -16.73 1.86
C ASP A 172 5.04 -17.23 2.11
N TYR A 173 5.99 -16.30 2.20
CA TYR A 173 7.35 -16.65 2.59
C TYR A 173 7.38 -17.19 4.03
N PRO A 174 8.34 -18.07 4.38
CA PRO A 174 8.48 -18.56 5.74
C PRO A 174 8.57 -17.40 6.75
N GLU A 175 7.96 -17.57 7.93
CA GLU A 175 7.90 -16.53 8.98
C GLU A 175 9.27 -16.06 9.49
N GLU A 176 10.31 -16.87 9.26
CA GLU A 176 11.69 -16.54 9.62
C GLU A 176 12.27 -15.40 8.76
N TYR A 177 11.66 -15.09 7.61
CA TYR A 177 12.10 -14.01 6.74
C TYR A 177 11.34 -12.70 7.06
N THR A 178 12.11 -11.62 7.23
CA THR A 178 11.55 -10.27 7.31
C THR A 178 11.34 -9.72 5.90
N LYS A 179 10.10 -9.40 5.56
CA LYS A 179 9.73 -8.80 4.26
C LYS A 179 9.97 -7.31 4.27
N VAL A 180 10.81 -6.83 3.37
CA VAL A 180 11.24 -5.43 3.30
C VAL A 180 10.88 -4.82 1.96
N ALA A 181 10.18 -3.69 1.96
CA ALA A 181 9.93 -2.89 0.77
C ALA A 181 10.82 -1.64 0.75
N VAL A 182 11.50 -1.39 -0.37
CA VAL A 182 12.23 -0.13 -0.60
C VAL A 182 11.39 0.76 -1.50
N ILE A 183 10.81 1.81 -0.93
CA ILE A 183 9.88 2.72 -1.58
C ILE A 183 10.45 4.13 -1.67
N GLY A 184 9.93 4.94 -2.57
CA GLY A 184 10.39 6.31 -2.82
C GLY A 184 10.28 6.69 -4.29
N LYS A 185 10.52 7.95 -4.60
CA LYS A 185 10.47 8.50 -5.96
C LYS A 185 11.37 7.76 -6.97
N PRO A 186 11.14 7.91 -8.28
CA PRO A 186 12.13 7.54 -9.29
C PRO A 186 13.47 8.22 -9.00
N ASN A 187 14.57 7.55 -9.37
CA ASN A 187 15.94 8.07 -9.29
C ASN A 187 16.51 8.41 -7.90
N VAL A 188 15.78 8.11 -6.80
CA VAL A 188 16.32 8.28 -5.44
C VAL A 188 17.40 7.25 -5.06
N GLY A 189 17.67 6.26 -5.92
CA GLY A 189 18.73 5.27 -5.71
C GLY A 189 18.26 3.91 -5.19
N LYS A 190 16.97 3.56 -5.33
CA LYS A 190 16.44 2.23 -4.93
C LYS A 190 17.22 1.07 -5.57
N SER A 191 17.43 1.12 -6.88
CA SER A 191 18.18 0.08 -7.62
C SER A 191 19.63 -0.01 -7.15
N SER A 192 20.27 1.13 -6.91
CA SER A 192 21.65 1.18 -6.40
C SER A 192 21.75 0.55 -5.02
N LEU A 193 20.78 0.83 -4.15
CA LEU A 193 20.72 0.26 -2.82
C LEU A 193 20.56 -1.27 -2.87
N ILE A 194 19.60 -1.78 -3.63
CA ILE A 194 19.36 -3.21 -3.77
C ILE A 194 20.57 -3.92 -4.39
N ASN A 195 21.19 -3.32 -5.42
CA ASN A 195 22.38 -3.89 -6.04
C ASN A 195 23.58 -3.93 -5.06
N HIS A 196 23.72 -2.88 -4.22
CA HIS A 196 24.76 -2.85 -3.20
C HIS A 196 24.53 -3.94 -2.16
N LEU A 197 23.32 -4.04 -1.62
CA LEU A 197 22.93 -5.08 -0.64
C LEU A 197 23.09 -6.50 -1.19
N ALA A 198 22.79 -6.72 -2.49
CA ALA A 198 22.92 -8.04 -3.14
C ALA A 198 24.36 -8.36 -3.58
N GLY A 199 25.23 -7.36 -3.67
CA GLY A 199 26.62 -7.51 -4.12
C GLY A 199 27.64 -7.63 -2.99
N GLU A 200 27.25 -7.61 -1.74
CA GLU A 200 28.16 -7.81 -0.60
C GLU A 200 28.60 -9.28 -0.52
N GLU A 201 29.90 -9.53 -0.36
CA GLU A 201 30.54 -10.90 -0.34
C GLU A 201 29.95 -11.83 0.73
N ARG A 202 29.22 -11.31 1.70
CA ARG A 202 28.59 -12.05 2.82
C ARG A 202 27.10 -12.33 2.63
N VAL A 203 26.56 -12.03 1.46
CA VAL A 203 25.12 -12.15 1.16
C VAL A 203 24.90 -13.35 0.25
N ILE A 204 24.08 -14.27 0.70
CA ILE A 204 23.61 -15.38 -0.13
C ILE A 204 22.32 -14.91 -0.81
N VAL A 205 22.36 -14.71 -2.12
CA VAL A 205 21.17 -14.53 -2.94
C VAL A 205 20.71 -15.91 -3.38
N SER A 206 19.61 -16.40 -2.82
CA SER A 206 19.10 -17.74 -3.14
C SER A 206 17.73 -17.67 -3.81
N ASP A 207 17.52 -18.57 -4.79
CA ASP A 207 16.19 -18.86 -5.31
C ASP A 207 15.54 -19.87 -4.36
N ILE A 208 14.54 -19.44 -3.59
CA ILE A 208 13.78 -20.35 -2.74
C ILE A 208 12.91 -21.22 -3.63
N ALA A 209 13.17 -22.53 -3.66
CA ALA A 209 12.40 -23.50 -4.42
C ALA A 209 10.92 -23.48 -3.94
N GLY A 210 9.98 -23.25 -4.87
CA GLY A 210 8.55 -23.21 -4.60
C GLY A 210 7.92 -21.79 -4.57
N THR A 211 8.74 -20.72 -4.66
CA THR A 211 8.25 -19.32 -4.69
C THR A 211 8.21 -18.74 -6.10
N THR A 212 7.90 -19.55 -7.10
CA THR A 212 7.99 -19.25 -8.54
C THR A 212 7.09 -18.10 -9.03
N ARG A 213 6.26 -17.49 -8.17
CA ARG A 213 5.30 -16.46 -8.62
C ARG A 213 5.85 -15.03 -8.65
N ASP A 214 6.82 -14.71 -7.83
CA ASP A 214 7.39 -13.36 -7.79
C ASP A 214 8.89 -13.40 -8.15
N ALA A 215 9.21 -13.68 -9.41
CA ALA A 215 10.55 -13.51 -9.98
C ALA A 215 11.11 -12.07 -9.82
N THR A 216 10.39 -11.24 -9.04
CA THR A 216 10.67 -9.84 -8.77
C THR A 216 11.28 -9.58 -7.40
N ASP A 217 11.22 -10.55 -6.48
CA ASP A 217 11.72 -10.39 -5.11
C ASP A 217 13.18 -10.89 -5.00
N THR A 218 13.94 -10.32 -4.07
CA THR A 218 15.35 -10.71 -3.81
C THR A 218 15.49 -11.19 -2.38
N VAL A 219 15.92 -12.43 -2.22
CA VAL A 219 16.27 -13.02 -0.92
C VAL A 219 17.68 -12.63 -0.54
N ILE A 220 17.88 -12.15 0.67
CA ILE A 220 19.16 -11.77 1.24
C ILE A 220 19.32 -12.43 2.60
N GLU A 221 20.35 -13.26 2.77
CA GLU A 221 20.73 -13.84 4.06
C GLU A 221 22.12 -13.37 4.45
N ASN A 222 22.26 -12.88 5.67
CA ASN A 222 23.53 -12.39 6.21
C ASN A 222 23.65 -12.67 7.72
N GLU A 223 24.70 -12.17 8.35
CA GLU A 223 24.93 -12.32 9.79
C GLU A 223 23.84 -11.71 10.68
N TYR A 224 23.04 -10.76 10.16
CA TYR A 224 21.95 -10.10 10.88
C TYR A 224 20.63 -10.83 10.79
N GLY A 225 20.43 -11.70 9.78
CA GLY A 225 19.20 -12.46 9.60
C GLY A 225 18.84 -12.76 8.15
N LYS A 226 17.55 -13.10 7.96
CA LYS A 226 16.97 -13.49 6.66
C LYS A 226 15.96 -12.45 6.21
N TYR A 227 16.09 -11.95 5.00
CA TYR A 227 15.29 -10.85 4.46
C TYR A 227 14.80 -11.17 3.05
N ILE A 228 13.63 -10.64 2.72
CA ILE A 228 13.09 -10.66 1.37
C ILE A 228 12.79 -9.23 0.96
N PHE A 229 13.55 -8.73 0.01
CA PHE A 229 13.32 -7.42 -0.58
C PHE A 229 12.32 -7.54 -1.72
N ILE A 230 11.15 -6.92 -1.55
CA ILE A 230 9.97 -7.04 -2.39
C ILE A 230 10.10 -6.15 -3.64
N ASP A 231 9.64 -6.66 -4.78
CA ASP A 231 9.56 -5.98 -6.11
C ASP A 231 10.88 -5.41 -6.63
N THR A 232 11.98 -6.11 -6.43
CA THR A 232 13.32 -5.66 -6.84
C THR A 232 13.55 -5.73 -8.35
N ALA A 233 12.90 -6.64 -9.10
CA ALA A 233 13.05 -6.73 -10.56
C ALA A 233 12.38 -5.55 -11.28
N GLY A 234 11.29 -5.01 -10.74
CA GLY A 234 10.73 -3.75 -11.21
C GLY A 234 11.69 -2.57 -11.04
N ILE A 235 12.51 -2.63 -10.01
CA ILE A 235 13.57 -1.68 -9.73
C ILE A 235 14.74 -1.85 -10.73
N ARG A 236 15.08 -3.10 -11.14
CA ARG A 236 16.20 -3.41 -12.05
C ARG A 236 15.89 -3.13 -13.54
N ARG A 237 14.66 -3.34 -14.01
CA ARG A 237 14.27 -3.19 -15.44
C ARG A 237 14.17 -1.73 -15.93
N LYS A 238 14.14 -0.74 -15.05
CA LYS A 238 13.79 0.67 -15.33
C LYS A 238 14.88 1.56 -15.95
N ALA A 239 16.02 1.05 -16.34
CA ALA A 239 17.09 1.90 -16.90
C ALA A 239 16.81 2.48 -18.30
N LYS A 240 15.63 2.28 -18.92
CA LYS A 240 15.43 2.60 -20.35
C LYS A 240 14.19 3.41 -20.79
N VAL A 241 13.22 3.81 -19.90
CA VAL A 241 12.02 4.57 -20.34
C VAL A 241 11.60 5.61 -19.29
N GLU A 242 11.59 6.91 -19.60
CA GLU A 242 11.64 7.99 -18.59
C GLU A 242 10.33 8.67 -18.15
N ASP A 243 9.25 8.80 -18.92
CA ASP A 243 8.16 9.74 -18.55
C ASP A 243 6.78 9.14 -18.15
N ALA A 244 6.45 7.92 -18.53
CA ALA A 244 5.20 7.25 -18.14
C ALA A 244 5.32 6.59 -16.76
N ILE A 245 6.45 6.71 -16.14
CA ILE A 245 7.03 5.86 -15.09
C ILE A 245 6.62 6.33 -13.68
N GLU A 246 6.27 7.61 -13.50
CA GLU A 246 6.15 8.19 -12.16
C GLU A 246 4.95 7.65 -11.37
N ARG A 247 3.75 7.67 -11.95
CA ARG A 247 2.53 7.14 -11.29
C ARG A 247 2.54 5.62 -11.15
N TYR A 248 3.13 4.91 -12.13
CA TYR A 248 3.35 3.48 -12.05
C TYR A 248 4.33 3.12 -10.92
N SER A 249 5.33 3.96 -10.67
CA SER A 249 6.25 3.81 -9.55
C SER A 249 5.55 3.94 -8.20
N VAL A 250 4.56 4.85 -8.09
CA VAL A 250 3.74 5.01 -6.86
C VAL A 250 2.87 3.78 -6.62
N LEU A 251 2.16 3.29 -7.64
CA LEU A 251 1.35 2.07 -7.53
C LEU A 251 2.18 0.86 -7.08
N ARG A 252 3.35 0.67 -7.68
CA ARG A 252 4.28 -0.39 -7.26
C ARG A 252 4.74 -0.23 -5.81
N SER A 253 4.98 1.02 -5.39
CA SER A 253 5.32 1.30 -3.99
C SER A 253 4.18 0.88 -3.06
N TYR A 254 2.92 1.15 -3.41
CA TYR A 254 1.76 0.71 -2.62
C TYR A 254 1.65 -0.82 -2.55
N MET A 255 1.80 -1.50 -3.70
CA MET A 255 1.79 -2.96 -3.74
C MET A 255 2.92 -3.59 -2.91
N ALA A 256 4.12 -2.99 -2.96
CA ALA A 256 5.25 -3.45 -2.15
C ALA A 256 5.00 -3.23 -0.65
N VAL A 257 4.40 -2.08 -0.28
CA VAL A 257 3.99 -1.79 1.11
C VAL A 257 3.00 -2.82 1.62
N ASP A 258 1.99 -3.19 0.85
CA ASP A 258 1.00 -4.18 1.30
C ASP A 258 1.62 -5.53 1.66
N ARG A 259 2.66 -5.93 0.94
CA ARG A 259 3.34 -7.22 1.10
C ARG A 259 4.45 -7.21 2.15
N CYS A 260 4.97 -6.04 2.57
CA CYS A 260 6.11 -5.95 3.48
C CYS A 260 5.71 -5.99 4.97
N ASP A 261 6.70 -6.29 5.80
CA ASP A 261 6.66 -6.09 7.25
C ASP A 261 7.28 -4.74 7.61
N VAL A 262 8.35 -4.36 6.89
CA VAL A 262 9.10 -3.10 7.08
C VAL A 262 9.18 -2.35 5.76
N ALA A 263 8.79 -1.08 5.76
CA ALA A 263 8.92 -0.16 4.64
C ALA A 263 10.10 0.79 4.85
N ILE A 264 11.06 0.77 3.93
CA ILE A 264 12.18 1.72 3.88
C ILE A 264 11.81 2.83 2.90
N ILE A 265 11.56 4.02 3.44
CA ILE A 265 11.22 5.22 2.67
C ILE A 265 12.53 5.89 2.27
N LEU A 266 12.90 5.77 1.00
CA LEU A 266 14.16 6.30 0.48
C LEU A 266 13.94 7.68 -0.12
N ILE A 267 14.68 8.68 0.38
CA ILE A 267 14.59 10.09 -0.02
C ILE A 267 15.96 10.53 -0.53
N ASP A 268 15.97 11.35 -1.59
CA ASP A 268 17.18 11.98 -2.09
C ASP A 268 17.59 13.16 -1.19
N ALA A 269 18.76 13.08 -0.57
CA ALA A 269 19.26 14.13 0.33
C ALA A 269 19.53 15.47 -0.39
N VAL A 270 19.80 15.45 -1.69
CA VAL A 270 20.05 16.66 -2.50
C VAL A 270 18.73 17.35 -2.88
N GLU A 271 17.74 16.59 -3.32
CA GLU A 271 16.42 17.11 -3.69
C GLU A 271 15.56 17.46 -2.47
N GLY A 272 15.73 16.71 -1.39
CA GLY A 272 14.94 16.85 -0.17
C GLY A 272 13.57 16.16 -0.25
N PHE A 273 12.75 16.41 0.77
CA PHE A 273 11.40 15.85 0.92
C PHE A 273 10.41 16.51 -0.04
N SER A 274 9.49 15.74 -0.59
CA SER A 274 8.47 16.19 -1.54
C SER A 274 7.09 15.67 -1.19
N GLU A 275 6.06 16.22 -1.83
CA GLU A 275 4.67 15.78 -1.69
C GLU A 275 4.48 14.30 -2.07
N GLN A 276 5.21 13.80 -3.06
CA GLN A 276 5.16 12.39 -3.46
C GLN A 276 5.74 11.46 -2.37
N ASP A 277 6.82 11.87 -1.72
CA ASP A 277 7.39 11.13 -0.59
C ASP A 277 6.39 11.08 0.58
N SER A 278 5.68 12.21 0.84
CA SER A 278 4.62 12.27 1.84
C SER A 278 3.48 11.28 1.54
N LYS A 279 3.01 11.20 0.30
CA LYS A 279 1.94 10.27 -0.12
C LYS A 279 2.33 8.81 0.08
N ILE A 280 3.55 8.45 -0.33
CA ILE A 280 4.05 7.07 -0.21
C ILE A 280 4.25 6.71 1.26
N ALA A 281 4.82 7.61 2.06
CA ALA A 281 5.02 7.44 3.50
C ALA A 281 3.68 7.35 4.25
N GLY A 282 2.73 8.23 3.89
CA GLY A 282 1.38 8.24 4.44
C GLY A 282 0.66 6.91 4.20
N TYR A 283 0.78 6.34 3.00
CA TYR A 283 0.21 5.03 2.71
C TYR A 283 0.81 3.93 3.60
N ALA A 284 2.14 3.90 3.79
CA ALA A 284 2.79 2.93 4.67
C ALA A 284 2.31 3.07 6.13
N HIS A 285 2.11 4.31 6.59
CA HIS A 285 1.56 4.62 7.91
C HIS A 285 0.11 4.11 8.06
N GLU A 286 -0.77 4.41 7.10
CA GLU A 286 -2.17 3.98 7.10
C GLU A 286 -2.30 2.45 7.07
N GLN A 287 -1.43 1.76 6.31
CA GLN A 287 -1.36 0.30 6.30
C GLN A 287 -0.77 -0.29 7.59
N GLY A 288 -0.29 0.55 8.50
CA GLY A 288 0.25 0.10 9.80
C GLY A 288 1.60 -0.59 9.70
N LYS A 289 2.38 -0.31 8.65
CA LYS A 289 3.69 -0.94 8.45
C LYS A 289 4.75 -0.30 9.34
N ALA A 290 5.72 -1.12 9.78
CA ALA A 290 6.93 -0.58 10.39
C ALA A 290 7.72 0.19 9.34
N CYS A 291 8.25 1.38 9.70
CA CYS A 291 8.85 2.31 8.75
C CYS A 291 10.23 2.79 9.20
N ILE A 292 11.11 2.94 8.22
CA ILE A 292 12.43 3.57 8.36
C ILE A 292 12.55 4.63 7.27
N VAL A 293 12.99 5.84 7.59
CA VAL A 293 13.28 6.88 6.60
C VAL A 293 14.79 6.92 6.35
N CYS A 294 15.19 6.70 5.09
CA CYS A 294 16.57 6.72 4.69
C CYS A 294 16.85 7.90 3.74
N MET A 295 17.72 8.81 4.16
CA MET A 295 18.27 9.88 3.33
C MET A 295 19.45 9.33 2.53
N ASN A 296 19.23 9.09 1.25
CA ASN A 296 20.23 8.56 0.32
C ASN A 296 20.97 9.69 -0.42
N LYS A 297 22.03 9.34 -1.13
CA LYS A 297 22.97 10.24 -1.81
C LYS A 297 23.67 11.18 -0.81
N TRP A 298 23.89 10.72 0.41
CA TRP A 298 24.54 11.49 1.46
C TRP A 298 25.99 11.86 1.11
N ASP A 299 26.61 11.14 0.16
CA ASP A 299 27.93 11.45 -0.42
C ASP A 299 27.94 12.75 -1.24
N ALA A 300 26.81 13.13 -1.83
CA ALA A 300 26.67 14.32 -2.67
C ALA A 300 26.32 15.61 -1.89
N VAL A 301 26.03 15.50 -0.60
CA VAL A 301 25.71 16.65 0.25
C VAL A 301 27.00 17.27 0.79
N GLU A 302 27.15 18.60 0.68
CA GLU A 302 28.19 19.33 1.39
C GLU A 302 27.91 19.32 2.88
N LYS A 303 28.92 18.98 3.69
CA LYS A 303 28.74 18.67 5.12
C LYS A 303 29.62 19.54 5.98
N ASP A 304 29.00 20.07 7.02
CA ASP A 304 29.66 20.63 8.20
C ASP A 304 29.20 19.89 9.47
N ASP A 305 29.66 20.33 10.63
CA ASP A 305 29.31 19.70 11.92
C ASP A 305 27.81 19.80 12.27
N ARG A 306 27.04 20.68 11.62
CA ARG A 306 25.63 20.96 11.89
C ARG A 306 24.69 20.32 10.86
N THR A 307 25.17 20.01 9.67
CA THR A 307 24.36 19.53 8.54
C THR A 307 23.46 18.37 8.92
N MET A 308 23.99 17.35 9.59
CA MET A 308 23.18 16.18 9.98
C MET A 308 22.03 16.55 10.95
N LYS A 309 22.29 17.48 11.87
CA LYS A 309 21.27 17.95 12.81
C LYS A 309 20.18 18.74 12.09
N GLU A 310 20.58 19.66 11.21
CA GLU A 310 19.64 20.47 10.42
C GLU A 310 18.72 19.60 9.55
N TYR A 311 19.27 18.59 8.86
CA TYR A 311 18.48 17.63 8.10
C TYR A 311 17.55 16.82 9.01
N THR A 312 18.02 16.38 10.17
CA THR A 312 17.19 15.64 11.11
C THR A 312 16.05 16.50 11.65
N ASP A 313 16.30 17.74 12.00
CA ASP A 313 15.26 18.65 12.51
C ASP A 313 14.24 19.00 11.42
N LYS A 314 14.67 19.20 10.18
CA LYS A 314 13.77 19.37 9.04
C LYS A 314 12.91 18.13 8.80
N LEU A 315 13.50 16.93 8.79
CA LEU A 315 12.78 15.68 8.63
C LEU A 315 11.73 15.44 9.73
N LYS A 316 12.01 15.83 10.99
CA LYS A 316 11.02 15.75 12.06
C LYS A 316 9.79 16.64 11.82
N VAL A 317 9.96 17.76 11.15
CA VAL A 317 8.84 18.62 10.73
C VAL A 317 8.10 17.99 9.57
N ASP A 318 8.80 17.57 8.53
CA ASP A 318 8.25 16.95 7.32
C ASP A 318 7.47 15.66 7.65
N PHE A 319 8.00 14.85 8.58
CA PHE A 319 7.39 13.60 9.07
C PHE A 319 6.66 13.76 10.42
N SER A 320 6.12 14.93 10.72
CA SER A 320 5.38 15.16 11.98
C SER A 320 4.19 14.20 12.18
N PHE A 321 3.59 13.71 11.10
CA PHE A 321 2.54 12.69 11.11
C PHE A 321 3.05 11.26 11.41
N MET A 322 4.37 11.04 11.30
CA MET A 322 5.06 9.78 11.60
C MET A 322 6.24 10.01 12.56
N SER A 323 6.01 10.73 13.65
CA SER A 323 7.06 11.13 14.62
C SER A 323 7.85 9.97 15.25
N TYR A 324 7.39 8.75 15.06
CA TYR A 324 7.99 7.51 15.57
C TYR A 324 9.06 6.92 14.65
N VAL A 325 9.22 7.41 13.41
CA VAL A 325 10.16 6.82 12.46
C VAL A 325 11.61 7.19 12.78
N PRO A 326 12.54 6.22 12.71
CA PRO A 326 13.95 6.50 12.78
C PRO A 326 14.48 7.01 11.43
N PHE A 327 15.49 7.89 11.50
CA PHE A 327 16.18 8.42 10.33
C PHE A 327 17.56 7.81 10.18
N LEU A 328 17.91 7.39 8.95
CA LEU A 328 19.22 6.89 8.60
C LEU A 328 19.76 7.65 7.38
N PHE A 329 21.02 8.08 7.43
CA PHE A 329 21.71 8.80 6.36
C PHE A 329 22.71 7.87 5.68
N ILE A 330 22.48 7.54 4.40
CA ILE A 330 23.25 6.53 3.65
C ILE A 330 23.74 7.06 2.32
N SER A 331 24.71 6.39 1.75
CA SER A 331 25.03 6.47 0.32
C SER A 331 24.97 5.05 -0.28
N ALA A 332 23.94 4.78 -1.06
CA ALA A 332 23.82 3.53 -1.80
C ALA A 332 24.92 3.35 -2.87
N LYS A 333 25.55 4.47 -3.30
CA LYS A 333 26.64 4.47 -4.28
C LYS A 333 27.97 4.04 -3.66
N THR A 334 28.28 4.53 -2.47
CA THR A 334 29.57 4.29 -1.80
C THR A 334 29.50 3.22 -0.71
N GLY A 335 28.30 2.72 -0.37
CA GLY A 335 28.08 1.79 0.74
C GLY A 335 28.08 2.45 2.13
N GLN A 336 28.26 3.77 2.20
CA GLN A 336 28.36 4.46 3.48
C GLN A 336 27.11 4.22 4.35
N ARG A 337 27.29 3.62 5.54
CA ARG A 337 26.27 3.32 6.55
C ARG A 337 25.13 2.41 6.09
N VAL A 338 25.28 1.71 4.99
CA VAL A 338 24.27 0.74 4.51
C VAL A 338 24.20 -0.48 5.45
N ASP A 339 25.32 -0.88 6.04
CA ASP A 339 25.46 -1.91 7.08
C ASP A 339 24.53 -1.67 8.28
N LYS A 340 24.32 -0.41 8.68
CA LYS A 340 23.45 -0.03 9.79
C LYS A 340 21.96 -0.26 9.54
N MET A 341 21.59 -0.53 8.30
CA MET A 341 20.20 -0.74 7.90
C MET A 341 19.64 -2.06 8.46
N PHE A 342 20.39 -3.16 8.41
CA PHE A 342 19.93 -4.47 8.88
C PHE A 342 19.60 -4.50 10.38
N PRO A 343 20.48 -4.04 11.29
CA PRO A 343 20.12 -3.92 12.70
C PRO A 343 18.88 -3.07 12.94
N LEU A 344 18.71 -1.98 12.18
CA LEU A 344 17.55 -1.09 12.31
C LEU A 344 16.26 -1.78 11.80
N ILE A 345 16.32 -2.52 10.68
CA ILE A 345 15.21 -3.35 10.20
C ILE A 345 14.77 -4.33 11.28
N ASN A 346 15.72 -5.04 11.91
CA ASN A 346 15.42 -5.99 12.97
C ASN A 346 14.75 -5.33 14.17
N THR A 347 15.24 -4.16 14.58
CA THR A 347 14.67 -3.39 15.70
C THR A 347 13.22 -3.01 15.40
N VAL A 348 12.93 -2.39 14.24
CA VAL A 348 11.56 -1.95 13.93
C VAL A 348 10.61 -3.11 13.66
N ALA A 349 11.10 -4.21 13.08
CA ALA A 349 10.34 -5.44 12.88
C ALA A 349 9.97 -6.10 14.23
N ALA A 350 10.91 -6.15 15.18
CA ALA A 350 10.65 -6.65 16.53
C ALA A 350 9.65 -5.77 17.28
N ASN A 351 9.82 -4.45 17.20
CA ASN A 351 8.91 -3.48 17.82
C ASN A 351 7.47 -3.61 17.29
N SER A 352 7.29 -3.89 16.00
CA SER A 352 5.96 -4.09 15.41
C SER A 352 5.26 -5.35 15.93
N LYS A 353 6.02 -6.37 16.33
CA LYS A 353 5.54 -7.64 16.88
C LYS A 353 5.37 -7.60 18.41
N LEU A 354 5.76 -6.49 19.07
CA LEU A 354 5.75 -6.39 20.52
C LEU A 354 4.34 -6.64 21.09
N ARG A 355 4.26 -7.58 22.03
CA ARG A 355 3.02 -7.88 22.77
C ARG A 355 3.16 -7.43 24.21
N ILE A 356 2.34 -6.48 24.64
CA ILE A 356 2.33 -5.93 25.99
C ILE A 356 1.22 -6.61 26.81
N PRO A 357 1.53 -7.21 27.95
CA PRO A 357 0.52 -7.84 28.81
C PRO A 357 -0.54 -6.84 29.29
N THR A 358 -1.81 -7.26 29.33
CA THR A 358 -2.94 -6.40 29.70
C THR A 358 -2.76 -5.76 31.08
N GLY A 359 -2.20 -6.49 32.06
CA GLY A 359 -1.91 -5.94 33.40
C GLY A 359 -0.99 -4.72 33.33
N ARG A 360 0.12 -4.81 32.56
CA ARG A 360 1.07 -3.71 32.38
C ARG A 360 0.44 -2.50 31.67
N LEU A 361 -0.44 -2.74 30.69
CA LEU A 361 -1.19 -1.66 30.04
C LEU A 361 -2.13 -0.94 31.01
N ASN A 362 -2.78 -1.65 31.91
CA ASN A 362 -3.67 -1.04 32.89
C ASN A 362 -2.93 -0.34 34.02
N ASP A 363 -1.75 -0.81 34.40
CA ASP A 363 -0.86 -0.06 35.31
C ASP A 363 -0.45 1.27 34.70
N LEU A 364 -0.04 1.25 33.40
CA LEU A 364 0.27 2.46 32.64
C LEU A 364 -0.94 3.39 32.49
N LEU A 365 -2.11 2.85 32.15
CA LEU A 365 -3.35 3.61 32.05
C LEU A 365 -3.69 4.32 33.38
N SER A 366 -3.58 3.60 34.50
CA SER A 366 -3.83 4.15 35.84
C SER A 366 -2.85 5.29 36.16
N TYR A 367 -1.57 5.12 35.86
CA TYR A 367 -0.56 6.17 36.00
C TYR A 367 -0.86 7.38 35.11
N ALA A 368 -1.16 7.16 33.82
CA ALA A 368 -1.44 8.21 32.86
C ALA A 368 -2.69 9.03 33.23
N THR A 369 -3.78 8.36 33.64
CA THR A 369 -5.03 9.02 34.05
C THR A 369 -4.92 9.77 35.38
N ALA A 370 -4.02 9.33 36.27
CA ALA A 370 -3.71 10.06 37.51
C ALA A 370 -2.89 11.35 37.22
N ARG A 371 -1.98 11.30 36.25
CA ARG A 371 -1.12 12.43 35.86
C ARG A 371 -1.88 13.50 35.08
N VAL A 372 -2.67 13.09 34.08
CA VAL A 372 -3.53 13.97 33.29
C VAL A 372 -4.92 13.40 33.32
N GLN A 373 -5.83 14.12 34.00
CA GLN A 373 -7.20 13.69 34.16
C GLN A 373 -7.93 13.63 32.81
N PRO A 374 -8.76 12.55 32.56
CA PRO A 374 -9.57 12.48 31.36
C PRO A 374 -10.48 13.68 31.18
N PRO A 375 -10.73 14.11 29.92
CA PRO A 375 -11.57 15.27 29.62
C PRO A 375 -13.01 15.13 30.11
N SER A 376 -13.67 16.26 30.27
CA SER A 376 -15.10 16.32 30.60
C SER A 376 -15.80 17.30 29.65
N ASP A 377 -17.00 16.95 29.20
CA ASP A 377 -17.88 17.82 28.41
C ASP A 377 -19.28 17.83 29.01
N LYS A 378 -19.89 19.04 29.11
CA LYS A 378 -21.26 19.27 29.64
C LYS A 378 -21.54 18.53 30.95
N GLY A 379 -20.57 18.50 31.85
CA GLY A 379 -20.71 17.85 33.17
C GLY A 379 -20.52 16.32 33.17
N LYS A 380 -20.35 15.70 32.02
CA LYS A 380 -20.01 14.28 31.92
C LYS A 380 -18.49 14.15 31.75
N ARG A 381 -17.88 13.30 32.59
CA ARG A 381 -16.44 13.04 32.57
C ARG A 381 -16.17 11.75 31.82
N LEU A 382 -15.14 11.74 30.98
CA LEU A 382 -14.61 10.53 30.36
C LEU A 382 -14.08 9.60 31.47
N LYS A 383 -14.54 8.36 31.47
CA LYS A 383 -14.05 7.30 32.34
C LYS A 383 -13.55 6.16 31.48
N ILE A 384 -12.24 5.89 31.53
CA ILE A 384 -11.61 4.76 30.87
C ILE A 384 -11.54 3.62 31.86
N TYR A 385 -12.11 2.48 31.54
CA TYR A 385 -12.21 1.34 32.44
C TYR A 385 -10.98 0.45 32.39
N TYR A 386 -10.52 0.12 31.18
CA TYR A 386 -9.32 -0.66 30.97
C TYR A 386 -8.84 -0.53 29.51
N MET A 387 -7.61 -0.94 29.26
CA MET A 387 -6.99 -1.00 27.93
C MET A 387 -6.41 -2.38 27.70
N THR A 388 -6.52 -2.90 26.48
CA THR A 388 -5.93 -4.17 26.06
C THR A 388 -5.29 -4.02 24.68
N GLN A 389 -4.34 -4.89 24.36
CA GLN A 389 -3.77 -4.97 23.01
C GLN A 389 -4.49 -6.07 22.23
N ALA A 390 -5.23 -5.68 21.18
CA ALA A 390 -5.99 -6.60 20.33
C ALA A 390 -5.09 -7.35 19.34
N SER A 391 -4.17 -6.64 18.70
CA SER A 391 -3.26 -7.20 17.68
C SER A 391 -1.85 -6.61 17.74
N THR A 392 -0.95 -7.24 17.01
CA THR A 392 0.38 -6.77 16.65
C THR A 392 0.44 -6.51 15.14
N GLN A 393 1.44 -5.82 14.64
CA GLN A 393 1.69 -5.56 13.21
C GLN A 393 0.50 -4.89 12.47
N PRO A 394 0.05 -3.69 12.91
CA PRO A 394 0.62 -2.83 13.94
C PRO A 394 0.05 -3.13 15.34
N PRO A 395 0.77 -2.73 16.39
CA PRO A 395 0.24 -2.72 17.75
C PRO A 395 -1.06 -1.94 17.83
N THR A 396 -2.16 -2.65 18.10
CA THR A 396 -3.51 -2.09 18.16
C THR A 396 -4.04 -2.21 19.56
N PHE A 397 -4.31 -1.09 20.19
CA PHE A 397 -4.84 -1.01 21.55
C PHE A 397 -6.32 -0.66 21.54
N VAL A 398 -7.09 -1.32 22.37
CA VAL A 398 -8.52 -1.04 22.56
C VAL A 398 -8.72 -0.46 23.95
N CYS A 399 -9.23 0.77 23.99
CA CYS A 399 -9.62 1.44 25.22
C CYS A 399 -11.12 1.33 25.41
N PHE A 400 -11.56 0.76 26.53
CA PHE A 400 -12.98 0.66 26.90
C PHE A 400 -13.36 1.80 27.83
N CYS A 401 -14.37 2.59 27.44
CA CYS A 401 -14.78 3.79 28.15
C CYS A 401 -16.31 3.85 28.34
N ASN A 402 -16.75 4.90 29.03
CA ASN A 402 -18.18 5.17 29.24
C ASN A 402 -18.84 5.88 28.05
N SER A 403 -18.08 6.63 27.24
CA SER A 403 -18.56 7.29 26.04
C SER A 403 -17.38 7.59 25.09
N ALA A 404 -17.51 7.14 23.84
CA ALA A 404 -16.53 7.38 22.79
C ALA A 404 -16.49 8.87 22.38
N GLU A 405 -17.64 9.56 22.41
CA GLU A 405 -17.76 10.98 22.09
C GLU A 405 -16.90 11.87 23.00
N LEU A 406 -16.70 11.48 24.27
CA LEU A 406 -15.86 12.20 25.23
C LEU A 406 -14.37 11.95 25.02
N PHE A 407 -14.02 10.95 24.20
CA PHE A 407 -12.62 10.57 23.97
C PHE A 407 -11.98 11.45 22.92
N HIS A 408 -11.64 12.69 23.30
CA HIS A 408 -11.06 13.67 22.39
C HIS A 408 -9.71 13.19 21.84
N PHE A 409 -9.42 13.49 20.57
CA PHE A 409 -8.19 13.07 19.87
C PHE A 409 -6.90 13.49 20.61
N SER A 410 -6.89 14.63 21.30
CA SER A 410 -5.74 15.09 22.07
C SER A 410 -5.43 14.18 23.26
N TYR A 411 -6.47 13.59 23.87
CA TYR A 411 -6.27 12.65 24.98
C TYR A 411 -5.84 11.26 24.46
N GLN A 412 -6.34 10.85 23.33
CA GLN A 412 -5.84 9.66 22.62
C GLN A 412 -4.35 9.80 22.33
N ARG A 413 -3.93 10.92 21.75
CA ARG A 413 -2.52 11.22 21.46
C ARG A 413 -1.66 11.26 22.73
N TYR A 414 -2.19 11.76 23.83
CA TYR A 414 -1.51 11.72 25.11
C TYR A 414 -1.26 10.27 25.57
N LEU A 415 -2.26 9.39 25.51
CA LEU A 415 -2.10 7.98 25.87
C LEU A 415 -1.13 7.25 24.95
N GLU A 416 -1.17 7.51 23.65
CA GLU A 416 -0.19 6.97 22.70
C GLU A 416 1.23 7.38 23.05
N ASN A 417 1.45 8.64 23.43
CA ASN A 417 2.76 9.13 23.87
C ASN A 417 3.20 8.44 25.16
N GLN A 418 2.31 8.21 26.12
CA GLN A 418 2.64 7.48 27.35
C GLN A 418 3.03 6.02 27.08
N ILE A 419 2.38 5.36 26.10
CA ILE A 419 2.76 4.02 25.66
C ILE A 419 4.19 4.07 25.05
N ARG A 420 4.48 5.03 24.18
CA ARG A 420 5.80 5.20 23.53
C ARG A 420 6.91 5.57 24.49
N GLU A 421 6.62 6.35 25.53
CA GLU A 421 7.58 6.69 26.59
C GLU A 421 7.96 5.47 27.44
N THR A 422 7.05 4.49 27.56
CA THR A 422 7.24 3.31 28.40
C THR A 422 7.79 2.11 27.62
N TYR A 423 7.40 1.98 26.36
CA TYR A 423 7.78 0.86 25.50
C TYR A 423 8.46 1.37 24.23
N ASP A 424 9.56 0.74 23.85
CA ASP A 424 10.21 1.05 22.57
C ASP A 424 9.33 0.57 21.41
N LEU A 425 8.66 1.52 20.76
CA LEU A 425 7.87 1.33 19.55
C LEU A 425 8.44 2.18 18.39
N THR A 426 9.76 2.42 18.43
CA THR A 426 10.48 3.11 17.35
C THR A 426 10.21 2.41 16.03
N GLY A 427 9.91 3.18 15.00
CA GLY A 427 9.62 2.71 13.64
C GLY A 427 8.23 2.09 13.47
N THR A 428 7.40 2.04 14.51
CA THR A 428 6.12 1.30 14.47
C THR A 428 4.94 2.23 14.76
N PRO A 429 3.93 2.31 13.88
CA PRO A 429 2.68 3.02 14.16
C PRO A 429 1.89 2.32 15.26
N ILE A 430 1.13 3.09 16.02
CA ILE A 430 0.15 2.61 17.00
C ILE A 430 -1.25 2.86 16.44
N ARG A 431 -2.13 1.88 16.58
CA ARG A 431 -3.57 2.07 16.38
C ARG A 431 -4.26 2.04 17.73
N MET A 432 -5.14 3.02 17.99
CA MET A 432 -5.95 3.05 19.19
C MET A 432 -7.42 3.05 18.79
N MET A 433 -8.15 2.06 19.27
CA MET A 433 -9.59 1.91 19.06
C MET A 433 -10.31 2.22 20.36
N ILE A 434 -11.35 3.04 20.26
CA ILE A 434 -12.18 3.42 21.40
C ILE A 434 -13.47 2.63 21.31
N ARG A 435 -13.86 1.97 22.41
CA ARG A 435 -15.13 1.23 22.50
C ARG A 435 -15.89 1.59 23.75
N GLU A 436 -17.19 1.67 23.66
CA GLU A 436 -18.06 1.81 24.80
C GLU A 436 -18.27 0.47 25.49
N ARG A 437 -18.40 0.49 26.81
CA ARG A 437 -18.64 -0.74 27.57
C ARG A 437 -20.08 -1.18 27.40
N GLY A 438 -20.34 -2.23 26.64
CA GLY A 438 -21.67 -2.78 26.36
C GLY A 438 -21.93 -3.06 24.87
N GLU A 439 -21.01 -2.70 24.00
CA GLU A 439 -21.01 -3.06 22.57
C GLU A 439 -20.19 -4.31 22.28
#